data_47267a2e14d02fef83cd8d8d30892da1
#
_entry.id   47267a2e14d02fef83cd8d8d30892da1
#
_cell.length_a   1.000
_cell.length_b   1.000
_cell.length_c   1.000
_cell.angle_alpha   90.00
_cell.angle_beta   90.00
_cell.angle_gamma   90.00
#
_symmetry.space_group_name_H-M   'P 1'
#
loop_
_entity.id
_entity.type
_entity.pdbx_description
1 polymer ?
#
loop_
_entity_poly.entity_id
_entity_poly.type
_entity_poly.pdbx_seq_one_letter_code
_entity_poly.pdbx_strand_id
1 'polypeptide(L)'
;MIQKPLFSPQVEWTPPEEFKDLSKYDEIAIDLETKDPELKTMGSGSVTGRGRIVGIALAVEDWSGYYPIAHEGGGNMDEKKVMDYFRTVLNYPSRKIFHNAMYDVCFIRAAGLQIAGEIVDTMIAGSLVDENRFRYDLGSLGRDYVGIGKNEAVLKETADLWGIDHKAEMYKLPAMYVGEYAEQDAELTYKLWQEMKKQIYHEDVEDIFNLETELFPCLVDMRFLGVRVDTQAAHKLKHKLLAEEKECLHKVKKETSIDVQIWAARSIEKVFQKLNLPYDLTAKTNSPSFTKNF
;
A
#
# COMPACT_ATOMS: atom_id res chain seq x y z
N MET A 1 5.78 -17.30 19.01
CA MET A 1 6.51 -18.06 17.97
C MET A 1 5.47 -18.57 17.00
N ILE A 2 5.60 -18.24 15.71
CA ILE A 2 4.72 -18.80 14.66
C ILE A 2 5.20 -20.24 14.44
N GLN A 3 4.25 -21.17 14.50
CA GLN A 3 4.57 -22.59 14.26
C GLN A 3 4.80 -22.78 12.75
N LYS A 4 6.00 -23.22 12.37
CA LYS A 4 6.30 -23.53 10.97
C LYS A 4 5.41 -24.69 10.51
N PRO A 5 4.76 -24.61 9.35
CA PRO A 5 3.98 -25.72 8.82
C PRO A 5 4.89 -26.92 8.50
N LEU A 6 4.36 -28.13 8.69
CA LEU A 6 5.09 -29.38 8.37
C LEU A 6 5.29 -29.57 6.86
N PHE A 7 4.37 -29.00 6.05
CA PHE A 7 4.42 -29.03 4.61
C PHE A 7 4.32 -27.57 4.11
N SER A 8 5.29 -27.13 3.34
CA SER A 8 5.29 -25.83 2.68
C SER A 8 5.41 -26.04 1.17
N PRO A 9 4.89 -25.12 0.35
CA PRO A 9 5.10 -25.19 -1.09
C PRO A 9 6.57 -25.34 -1.44
N GLN A 10 6.88 -26.14 -2.44
CA GLN A 10 8.24 -26.20 -2.96
C GLN A 10 8.47 -25.00 -3.88
N VAL A 11 9.50 -24.23 -3.59
CA VAL A 11 9.90 -23.04 -4.34
C VAL A 11 11.39 -23.16 -4.65
N GLU A 12 11.74 -22.92 -5.89
CA GLU A 12 13.14 -22.95 -6.36
C GLU A 12 13.81 -21.58 -6.33
N TRP A 13 13.06 -20.52 -5.99
CA TRP A 13 13.61 -19.16 -5.97
C TRP A 13 14.74 -19.01 -4.96
N THR A 14 15.82 -18.36 -5.39
CA THR A 14 16.98 -17.97 -4.57
C THR A 14 17.34 -16.52 -4.86
N PRO A 15 17.83 -15.76 -3.87
CA PRO A 15 18.30 -14.40 -4.12
C PRO A 15 19.45 -14.38 -5.14
N PRO A 16 19.63 -13.26 -5.88
CA PRO A 16 20.74 -13.11 -6.79
C PRO A 16 22.09 -13.36 -6.09
N GLU A 17 22.98 -14.13 -6.73
CA GLU A 17 24.32 -14.40 -6.21
C GLU A 17 25.21 -13.17 -6.25
N GLU A 18 24.99 -12.29 -7.24
CA GLU A 18 25.80 -11.10 -7.48
C GLU A 18 24.91 -9.84 -7.53
N PHE A 19 25.52 -8.70 -7.22
CA PHE A 19 24.91 -7.40 -7.40
C PHE A 19 25.02 -6.96 -8.86
N LYS A 20 23.89 -6.90 -9.56
CA LYS A 20 23.83 -6.50 -10.96
C LYS A 20 24.31 -5.08 -11.16
N ASP A 21 25.21 -4.83 -12.10
CA ASP A 21 25.57 -3.47 -12.51
C ASP A 21 24.43 -2.86 -13.34
N LEU A 22 23.77 -1.86 -12.75
CA LEU A 22 22.65 -1.13 -13.35
C LEU A 22 23.05 0.25 -13.88
N SER A 23 24.34 0.61 -13.86
CA SER A 23 24.82 1.94 -14.24
C SER A 23 24.56 2.33 -15.70
N LYS A 24 24.37 1.34 -16.58
CA LYS A 24 24.13 1.53 -18.01
C LYS A 24 22.67 1.74 -18.39
N TYR A 25 21.74 1.56 -17.46
CA TYR A 25 20.32 1.69 -17.73
C TYR A 25 19.81 3.08 -17.37
N ASP A 26 19.04 3.68 -18.27
CA ASP A 26 18.44 5.01 -18.08
C ASP A 26 17.19 4.96 -17.17
N GLU A 27 16.60 3.79 -16.98
CA GLU A 27 15.38 3.58 -16.22
C GLU A 27 15.51 2.32 -15.35
N ILE A 28 15.20 2.46 -14.06
CA ILE A 28 15.25 1.38 -13.09
C ILE A 28 13.94 1.39 -12.28
N ALA A 29 13.17 0.32 -12.35
CA ALA A 29 12.01 0.12 -11.48
C ALA A 29 12.44 -0.42 -10.12
N ILE A 30 11.80 0.07 -9.09
CA ILE A 30 12.08 -0.24 -7.69
C ILE A 30 10.77 -0.55 -6.98
N ASP A 31 10.73 -1.64 -6.25
CA ASP A 31 9.65 -2.01 -5.33
C ASP A 31 10.25 -2.46 -4.00
N LEU A 32 9.67 -2.03 -2.88
CA LEU A 32 10.17 -2.35 -1.56
C LEU A 32 9.21 -3.25 -0.81
N GLU A 33 9.72 -4.37 -0.33
CA GLU A 33 9.01 -5.13 0.69
C GLU A 33 9.33 -4.57 2.08
N THR A 34 8.29 -4.37 2.88
CA THR A 34 8.42 -3.66 4.15
C THR A 34 7.75 -4.39 5.31
N LYS A 35 8.24 -4.12 6.50
CA LYS A 35 7.54 -4.41 7.75
C LYS A 35 6.89 -3.13 8.24
N ASP A 36 5.56 -3.06 8.13
CA ASP A 36 4.76 -1.90 8.56
C ASP A 36 3.46 -2.33 9.27
N PRO A 37 3.58 -2.98 10.45
CA PRO A 37 2.44 -3.62 11.11
C PRO A 37 1.38 -2.64 11.61
N GLU A 38 1.73 -1.38 11.80
CA GLU A 38 0.85 -0.36 12.34
C GLU A 38 0.32 0.62 11.27
N LEU A 39 0.58 0.35 9.98
CA LEU A 39 0.20 1.22 8.87
C LEU A 39 -1.26 1.71 8.94
N LYS A 40 -2.19 0.79 9.23
CA LYS A 40 -3.64 1.11 9.27
C LYS A 40 -4.08 1.86 10.53
N THR A 41 -3.30 1.80 11.60
CA THR A 41 -3.68 2.35 12.91
C THR A 41 -2.92 3.62 13.28
N MET A 42 -1.64 3.69 12.90
CA MET A 42 -0.74 4.77 13.28
C MET A 42 -0.17 5.54 12.07
N GLY A 43 -0.51 5.12 10.85
CA GLY A 43 0.06 5.65 9.61
C GLY A 43 1.40 5.00 9.27
N SER A 44 2.03 5.49 8.19
CA SER A 44 3.24 4.87 7.63
C SER A 44 4.38 4.76 8.64
N GLY A 45 4.91 3.56 8.75
CA GLY A 45 6.04 3.22 9.61
C GLY A 45 7.33 3.93 9.23
N SER A 46 7.47 4.39 7.99
CA SER A 46 8.60 5.21 7.55
C SER A 46 8.66 6.56 8.27
N VAL A 47 7.50 7.18 8.52
CA VAL A 47 7.40 8.47 9.19
C VAL A 47 7.37 8.32 10.72
N THR A 48 6.67 7.28 11.21
CA THR A 48 6.54 7.02 12.65
C THR A 48 7.75 6.32 13.27
N GLY A 49 8.71 5.86 12.45
CA GLY A 49 9.88 5.08 12.90
C GLY A 49 9.57 3.65 13.32
N ARG A 50 8.38 3.13 12.99
CA ARG A 50 7.90 1.80 13.39
C ARG A 50 7.93 0.77 12.27
N GLY A 51 8.28 1.19 11.06
CA GLY A 51 8.46 0.33 9.90
C GLY A 51 9.92 0.25 9.47
N ARG A 52 10.24 -0.75 8.64
CA ARG A 52 11.57 -0.91 8.03
C ARG A 52 11.48 -1.61 6.69
N ILE A 53 12.49 -1.42 5.86
CA ILE A 53 12.67 -2.20 4.63
C ILE A 53 13.01 -3.64 5.00
N VAL A 54 12.40 -4.59 4.31
CA VAL A 54 12.61 -6.03 4.47
C VAL A 54 13.32 -6.63 3.27
N GLY A 55 13.12 -6.04 2.10
CA GLY A 55 13.81 -6.41 0.88
C GLY A 55 13.60 -5.36 -0.21
N ILE A 56 14.40 -5.46 -1.25
CA ILE A 56 14.47 -4.50 -2.35
C ILE A 56 14.38 -5.27 -3.66
N ALA A 57 13.33 -5.04 -4.42
CA ALA A 57 13.20 -5.55 -5.78
C ALA A 57 13.59 -4.47 -6.78
N LEU A 58 14.38 -4.84 -7.77
CA LEU A 58 14.86 -3.99 -8.84
C LEU A 58 14.56 -4.64 -10.19
N ALA A 59 14.13 -3.85 -11.17
CA ALA A 59 13.96 -4.33 -12.52
C ALA A 59 14.40 -3.30 -13.57
N VAL A 60 14.90 -3.81 -14.66
CA VAL A 60 15.27 -3.08 -15.89
C VAL A 60 14.76 -3.86 -17.09
N GLU A 61 15.02 -3.41 -18.30
CA GLU A 61 14.49 -3.99 -19.54
C GLU A 61 14.67 -5.53 -19.65
N ASP A 62 15.84 -6.03 -19.27
CA ASP A 62 16.25 -7.41 -19.49
C ASP A 62 16.56 -8.21 -18.22
N TRP A 63 16.26 -7.65 -17.05
CA TRP A 63 16.58 -8.28 -15.78
C TRP A 63 15.71 -7.78 -14.62
N SER A 64 15.39 -8.68 -13.69
CA SER A 64 14.83 -8.36 -12.37
C SER A 64 15.54 -9.17 -11.30
N GLY A 65 15.52 -8.69 -10.06
CA GLY A 65 16.08 -9.38 -8.91
C GLY A 65 15.58 -8.79 -7.60
N TYR A 66 15.41 -9.67 -6.61
CA TYR A 66 15.00 -9.32 -5.26
C TYR A 66 16.12 -9.58 -4.25
N TYR A 67 16.44 -8.60 -3.44
CA TYR A 67 17.48 -8.62 -2.42
C TYR A 67 16.85 -8.57 -1.01
N PRO A 68 16.56 -9.72 -0.38
CA PRO A 68 15.96 -9.78 0.95
C PRO A 68 16.99 -9.45 2.04
N ILE A 69 16.59 -8.63 3.03
CA ILE A 69 17.50 -8.21 4.11
C ILE A 69 16.98 -8.46 5.51
N ALA A 70 15.64 -8.55 5.68
CA ALA A 70 15.07 -8.57 7.02
C ALA A 70 13.79 -9.41 7.17
N HIS A 71 13.64 -10.47 6.40
CA HIS A 71 12.59 -11.45 6.62
C HIS A 71 12.77 -12.19 7.93
N GLU A 72 11.77 -12.24 8.78
CA GLU A 72 11.80 -12.95 10.06
C GLU A 72 11.89 -14.48 9.88
N GLY A 73 11.37 -14.98 8.76
CA GLY A 73 11.45 -16.39 8.37
C GLY A 73 12.83 -16.85 7.88
N GLY A 74 13.75 -15.90 7.64
CA GLY A 74 15.11 -16.18 7.16
C GLY A 74 15.26 -16.11 5.64
N GLY A 75 16.43 -16.55 5.13
CA GLY A 75 16.76 -16.45 3.71
C GLY A 75 17.29 -15.07 3.30
N ASN A 76 17.73 -14.25 4.27
CA ASN A 76 18.24 -12.91 4.05
C ASN A 76 19.68 -12.91 3.57
N MET A 77 20.00 -11.92 2.75
CA MET A 77 21.37 -11.54 2.40
C MET A 77 22.00 -10.66 3.48
N ASP A 78 23.28 -10.31 3.32
CA ASP A 78 23.95 -9.34 4.19
C ASP A 78 23.32 -7.95 4.01
N GLU A 79 22.61 -7.48 5.03
CA GLU A 79 21.88 -6.21 5.02
C GLU A 79 22.79 -5.04 4.64
N LYS A 80 23.99 -4.98 5.19
CA LYS A 80 24.92 -3.89 4.91
C LYS A 80 25.35 -3.88 3.44
N LYS A 81 25.70 -5.00 2.88
CA LYS A 81 26.11 -5.10 1.48
C LYS A 81 24.97 -4.73 0.53
N VAL A 82 23.75 -5.21 0.80
CA VAL A 82 22.57 -4.89 0.01
C VAL A 82 22.25 -3.40 0.09
N MET A 83 22.28 -2.81 1.28
CA MET A 83 22.01 -1.38 1.44
C MET A 83 23.10 -0.48 0.83
N ASP A 84 24.36 -0.89 0.84
CA ASP A 84 25.46 -0.20 0.15
C ASP A 84 25.30 -0.28 -1.38
N TYR A 85 24.92 -1.45 -1.90
CA TYR A 85 24.55 -1.62 -3.31
C TYR A 85 23.33 -0.75 -3.68
N PHE A 86 22.27 -0.81 -2.89
CA PHE A 86 21.05 -0.02 -3.14
C PHE A 86 21.34 1.49 -3.14
N ARG A 87 22.18 1.96 -2.21
CA ARG A 87 22.66 3.35 -2.22
C ARG A 87 23.36 3.70 -3.53
N THR A 88 24.16 2.78 -4.08
CA THR A 88 24.84 3.00 -5.36
C THR A 88 23.82 3.10 -6.50
N VAL A 89 22.83 2.20 -6.56
CA VAL A 89 21.76 2.23 -7.56
C VAL A 89 20.93 3.52 -7.48
N LEU A 90 20.60 3.96 -6.27
CA LEU A 90 19.84 5.19 -6.06
C LEU A 90 20.61 6.46 -6.49
N ASN A 91 21.94 6.41 -6.47
CA ASN A 91 22.80 7.52 -6.87
C ASN A 91 23.04 7.61 -8.39
N TYR A 92 22.62 6.62 -9.19
CA TYR A 92 22.70 6.74 -10.64
C TYR A 92 21.78 7.86 -11.15
N PRO A 93 22.15 8.55 -12.23
CA PRO A 93 21.32 9.61 -12.82
C PRO A 93 20.05 9.08 -13.50
N SER A 94 19.93 7.75 -13.61
CA SER A 94 18.77 7.06 -14.18
C SER A 94 17.46 7.48 -13.53
N ARG A 95 16.39 7.45 -14.27
CA ARG A 95 15.01 7.58 -13.77
C ARG A 95 14.66 6.41 -12.86
N LYS A 96 14.10 6.69 -11.69
CA LYS A 96 13.61 5.68 -10.75
C LYS A 96 12.10 5.56 -10.86
N ILE A 97 11.63 4.39 -11.22
CA ILE A 97 10.22 4.09 -11.48
C ILE A 97 9.65 3.32 -10.31
N PHE A 98 8.54 3.79 -9.81
CA PHE A 98 7.80 3.18 -8.71
C PHE A 98 6.33 2.99 -9.09
N HIS A 99 5.63 2.21 -8.29
CA HIS A 99 4.19 2.18 -8.26
C HIS A 99 3.69 2.55 -6.86
N ASN A 100 2.99 3.69 -6.72
CA ASN A 100 2.70 4.32 -5.43
C ASN A 100 3.97 4.79 -4.71
N ALA A 101 4.79 5.53 -5.44
CA ALA A 101 6.12 6.00 -5.05
C ALA A 101 6.19 6.63 -3.65
N MET A 102 5.09 7.24 -3.20
CA MET A 102 5.02 7.88 -1.87
C MET A 102 5.33 6.90 -0.74
N TYR A 103 4.97 5.64 -0.88
CA TYR A 103 5.24 4.63 0.13
C TYR A 103 6.74 4.30 0.18
N ASP A 104 7.31 3.90 -0.95
CA ASP A 104 8.69 3.42 -1.07
C ASP A 104 9.71 4.53 -0.82
N VAL A 105 9.51 5.69 -1.44
CA VAL A 105 10.41 6.85 -1.28
C VAL A 105 10.47 7.32 0.17
N CYS A 106 9.36 7.25 0.91
CA CYS A 106 9.38 7.55 2.34
C CYS A 106 10.21 6.52 3.13
N PHE A 107 10.18 5.23 2.79
CA PHE A 107 11.03 4.22 3.43
C PHE A 107 12.50 4.40 3.06
N ILE A 108 12.82 4.73 1.80
CA ILE A 108 14.18 5.06 1.35
C ILE A 108 14.72 6.24 2.15
N ARG A 109 13.94 7.32 2.28
CA ARG A 109 14.33 8.49 3.07
C ARG A 109 14.49 8.17 4.56
N ALA A 110 13.61 7.38 5.14
CA ALA A 110 13.70 6.95 6.53
C ALA A 110 14.94 6.10 6.81
N ALA A 111 15.41 5.33 5.81
CA ALA A 111 16.68 4.60 5.85
C ALA A 111 17.91 5.50 5.68
N GLY A 112 17.75 6.82 5.56
CA GLY A 112 18.86 7.77 5.36
C GLY A 112 19.47 7.73 3.97
N LEU A 113 18.72 7.27 2.97
CA LEU A 113 19.12 7.24 1.58
C LEU A 113 18.51 8.40 0.79
N GLN A 114 19.20 8.79 -0.27
CA GLN A 114 18.75 9.82 -1.21
C GLN A 114 18.61 9.21 -2.60
N ILE A 115 17.72 9.75 -3.41
CA ILE A 115 17.47 9.32 -4.77
C ILE A 115 17.98 10.41 -5.71
N ALA A 116 18.90 10.06 -6.60
CA ALA A 116 19.31 10.89 -7.72
C ALA A 116 18.46 10.56 -8.95
N GLY A 117 18.36 11.52 -9.88
CA GLY A 117 17.52 11.40 -11.06
C GLY A 117 16.04 11.68 -10.76
N GLU A 118 15.23 11.47 -11.78
CA GLU A 118 13.79 11.69 -11.72
C GLU A 118 13.08 10.52 -11.02
N ILE A 119 12.06 10.83 -10.24
CA ILE A 119 11.18 9.83 -9.60
C ILE A 119 9.87 9.80 -10.37
N VAL A 120 9.52 8.65 -10.91
CA VAL A 120 8.28 8.43 -11.68
C VAL A 120 7.37 7.50 -10.90
N ASP A 121 6.08 7.85 -10.85
CA ASP A 121 5.04 7.02 -10.24
C ASP A 121 4.01 6.57 -11.29
N THR A 122 3.99 5.27 -11.58
CA THR A 122 3.06 4.68 -12.53
C THR A 122 1.59 4.74 -12.07
N MET A 123 1.34 4.90 -10.76
CA MET A 123 -0.01 5.11 -10.24
C MET A 123 -0.51 6.53 -10.58
N ILE A 124 0.35 7.55 -10.46
CA ILE A 124 0.05 8.91 -10.89
C ILE A 124 -0.17 8.93 -12.41
N ALA A 125 0.73 8.32 -13.19
CA ALA A 125 0.59 8.20 -14.63
C ALA A 125 -0.77 7.59 -15.03
N GLY A 126 -1.13 6.47 -14.42
CA GLY A 126 -2.40 5.80 -14.67
C GLY A 126 -3.62 6.65 -14.33
N SER A 127 -3.55 7.49 -13.28
CA SER A 127 -4.65 8.37 -12.90
C SER A 127 -4.83 9.57 -13.83
N LEU A 128 -3.77 10.02 -14.47
CA LEU A 128 -3.83 11.09 -15.48
C LEU A 128 -4.29 10.59 -16.85
N VAL A 129 -3.92 9.36 -17.21
CA VAL A 129 -4.33 8.73 -18.46
C VAL A 129 -5.82 8.36 -18.46
N ASP A 130 -6.36 7.94 -17.32
CA ASP A 130 -7.79 7.60 -17.19
C ASP A 130 -8.26 7.86 -15.75
N GLU A 131 -8.81 9.05 -15.51
CA GLU A 131 -9.32 9.51 -14.20
C GLU A 131 -10.63 8.83 -13.79
N ASN A 132 -11.30 8.11 -14.69
CA ASN A 132 -12.59 7.46 -14.43
C ASN A 132 -12.46 6.05 -13.85
N ARG A 133 -11.24 5.56 -13.63
CA ARG A 133 -11.01 4.22 -13.09
C ARG A 133 -11.33 4.15 -11.60
N PHE A 134 -11.87 3.00 -11.19
CA PHE A 134 -12.08 2.70 -9.75
C PHE A 134 -10.80 2.28 -9.03
N ARG A 135 -9.79 1.80 -9.76
CA ARG A 135 -8.57 1.23 -9.21
C ARG A 135 -7.36 1.59 -10.05
N TYR A 136 -6.31 1.99 -9.35
CA TYR A 136 -4.99 2.29 -9.90
C TYR A 136 -3.90 1.40 -9.28
N ASP A 137 -4.27 0.27 -8.64
CA ASP A 137 -3.30 -0.70 -8.14
C ASP A 137 -2.54 -1.38 -9.29
N LEU A 138 -1.29 -1.77 -9.01
CA LEU A 138 -0.37 -2.35 -10.00
C LEU A 138 -0.97 -3.53 -10.76
N GLY A 139 -1.69 -4.41 -10.06
CA GLY A 139 -2.32 -5.58 -10.69
C GLY A 139 -3.45 -5.21 -11.65
N SER A 140 -4.22 -4.15 -11.37
CA SER A 140 -5.30 -3.68 -12.25
C SER A 140 -4.74 -2.96 -13.47
N LEU A 141 -3.79 -2.03 -13.29
CA LEU A 141 -3.15 -1.34 -14.40
C LEU A 141 -2.31 -2.31 -15.27
N GLY A 142 -1.60 -3.24 -14.64
CA GLY A 142 -0.82 -4.25 -15.35
C GLY A 142 -1.67 -5.13 -16.27
N ARG A 143 -2.83 -5.62 -15.79
CA ARG A 143 -3.75 -6.40 -16.64
C ARG A 143 -4.28 -5.59 -17.82
N ASP A 144 -4.67 -4.34 -17.57
CA ASP A 144 -5.37 -3.55 -18.57
C ASP A 144 -4.44 -2.96 -19.63
N TYR A 145 -3.21 -2.56 -19.24
CA TYR A 145 -2.27 -1.90 -20.16
C TYR A 145 -1.13 -2.81 -20.64
N VAL A 146 -0.73 -3.81 -19.85
CA VAL A 146 0.39 -4.72 -20.18
C VAL A 146 -0.11 -6.14 -20.52
N GLY A 147 -1.33 -6.47 -20.13
CA GLY A 147 -1.87 -7.83 -20.28
C GLY A 147 -1.36 -8.82 -19.22
N ILE A 148 -0.66 -8.34 -18.19
CA ILE A 148 -0.06 -9.16 -17.13
C ILE A 148 -0.66 -8.75 -15.80
N GLY A 149 -1.19 -9.72 -15.03
CA GLY A 149 -1.63 -9.52 -13.66
C GLY A 149 -0.58 -9.97 -12.64
N LYS A 150 -0.75 -9.58 -11.39
CA LYS A 150 0.08 -10.09 -10.29
C LYS A 150 -0.16 -11.58 -10.06
N ASN A 151 0.90 -12.34 -9.87
CA ASN A 151 0.84 -13.73 -9.45
C ASN A 151 1.11 -13.84 -7.94
N GLU A 152 0.05 -13.86 -7.16
CA GLU A 152 0.13 -13.94 -5.70
C GLU A 152 -0.16 -15.38 -5.19
N ALA A 153 -0.22 -16.40 -6.07
CA ALA A 153 -0.70 -17.72 -5.69
C ALA A 153 0.16 -18.39 -4.61
N VAL A 154 1.46 -18.49 -4.83
CA VAL A 154 2.41 -19.10 -3.88
C VAL A 154 2.47 -18.30 -2.58
N LEU A 155 2.50 -16.98 -2.68
CA LEU A 155 2.52 -16.10 -1.50
C LEU A 155 1.28 -16.28 -0.63
N LYS A 156 0.08 -16.32 -1.24
CA LYS A 156 -1.19 -16.55 -0.53
C LYS A 156 -1.26 -17.93 0.10
N GLU A 157 -0.95 -18.98 -0.66
CA GLU A 157 -0.94 -20.34 -0.15
C GLU A 157 0.01 -20.47 1.06
N THR A 158 1.21 -19.92 0.95
CA THR A 158 2.17 -19.95 2.05
C THR A 158 1.70 -19.17 3.25
N ALA A 159 1.15 -17.97 3.06
CA ALA A 159 0.63 -17.14 4.14
C ALA A 159 -0.53 -17.81 4.88
N ASP A 160 -1.44 -18.46 4.14
CA ASP A 160 -2.55 -19.23 4.71
C ASP A 160 -2.04 -20.39 5.57
N LEU A 161 -1.03 -21.12 5.10
CA LEU A 161 -0.39 -22.20 5.86
C LEU A 161 0.32 -21.70 7.12
N TRP A 162 0.84 -20.48 7.10
CA TRP A 162 1.49 -19.84 8.24
C TRP A 162 0.51 -19.10 9.16
N GLY A 163 -0.77 -19.00 8.77
CA GLY A 163 -1.81 -18.31 9.54
C GLY A 163 -1.58 -16.80 9.65
N ILE A 164 -1.08 -16.17 8.59
CA ILE A 164 -0.76 -14.74 8.53
C ILE A 164 -1.44 -14.06 7.34
N ASP A 165 -1.58 -12.74 7.41
CA ASP A 165 -2.03 -11.94 6.27
C ASP A 165 -0.88 -11.79 5.24
N HIS A 166 -1.12 -12.25 4.00
CA HIS A 166 -0.12 -12.26 2.94
C HIS A 166 0.40 -10.88 2.53
N LYS A 167 -0.33 -9.80 2.82
CA LYS A 167 0.10 -8.41 2.51
C LYS A 167 0.68 -7.71 3.74
N ALA A 168 -0.03 -7.76 4.85
CA ALA A 168 0.35 -7.02 6.05
C ALA A 168 1.50 -7.68 6.83
N GLU A 169 1.70 -8.99 6.65
CA GLU A 169 2.62 -9.78 7.47
C GLU A 169 3.63 -10.61 6.65
N MET A 170 3.75 -10.33 5.35
CA MET A 170 4.67 -10.99 4.42
C MET A 170 6.12 -11.03 4.92
N TYR A 171 6.54 -10.01 5.65
CA TYR A 171 7.86 -9.94 6.28
C TYR A 171 8.17 -11.10 7.26
N LYS A 172 7.14 -11.83 7.72
CA LYS A 172 7.29 -12.99 8.59
C LYS A 172 7.67 -14.26 7.83
N LEU A 173 7.42 -14.31 6.54
CA LEU A 173 7.76 -15.45 5.69
C LEU A 173 9.26 -15.53 5.41
N PRO A 174 9.81 -16.73 5.17
CA PRO A 174 11.11 -16.88 4.53
C PRO A 174 11.14 -16.18 3.16
N ALA A 175 12.26 -15.53 2.85
CA ALA A 175 12.44 -14.75 1.62
C ALA A 175 12.13 -15.56 0.34
N MET A 176 12.40 -16.87 0.33
CA MET A 176 12.14 -17.73 -0.83
C MET A 176 10.67 -17.75 -1.28
N TYR A 177 9.72 -17.52 -0.40
CA TYR A 177 8.28 -17.48 -0.75
C TYR A 177 7.81 -16.11 -1.24
N VAL A 178 8.64 -15.08 -1.05
CA VAL A 178 8.32 -13.70 -1.41
C VAL A 178 9.07 -13.26 -2.66
N GLY A 179 10.25 -13.86 -2.92
CA GLY A 179 11.19 -13.37 -3.91
C GLY A 179 10.62 -13.29 -5.33
N GLU A 180 9.99 -14.35 -5.83
CA GLU A 180 9.40 -14.35 -7.17
C GLU A 180 8.28 -13.28 -7.30
N TYR A 181 7.47 -13.13 -6.25
CA TYR A 181 6.42 -12.11 -6.20
C TYR A 181 7.01 -10.70 -6.25
N ALA A 182 8.02 -10.41 -5.44
CA ALA A 182 8.66 -9.09 -5.39
C ALA A 182 9.39 -8.73 -6.70
N GLU A 183 10.09 -9.70 -7.30
CA GLU A 183 10.71 -9.52 -8.63
C GLU A 183 9.67 -9.21 -9.70
N GLN A 184 8.55 -9.93 -9.70
CA GLN A 184 7.46 -9.71 -10.64
C GLN A 184 6.82 -8.34 -10.48
N ASP A 185 6.66 -7.82 -9.25
CA ASP A 185 6.10 -6.49 -9.01
C ASP A 185 7.01 -5.39 -9.56
N ALA A 186 8.32 -5.48 -9.37
CA ALA A 186 9.28 -4.56 -9.97
C ALA A 186 9.30 -4.65 -11.51
N GLU A 187 9.28 -5.88 -12.06
CA GLU A 187 9.23 -6.10 -13.51
C GLU A 187 7.94 -5.55 -14.12
N LEU A 188 6.80 -5.80 -13.49
CA LEU A 188 5.51 -5.28 -13.93
C LEU A 188 5.46 -3.76 -13.86
N THR A 189 6.05 -3.16 -12.82
CA THR A 189 6.18 -1.70 -12.69
C THR A 189 7.01 -1.12 -13.83
N TYR A 190 8.13 -1.76 -14.20
CA TYR A 190 8.94 -1.35 -15.35
C TYR A 190 8.13 -1.44 -16.66
N LYS A 191 7.49 -2.56 -16.93
CA LYS A 191 6.68 -2.79 -18.15
C LYS A 191 5.51 -1.82 -18.22
N LEU A 192 4.83 -1.60 -17.12
CA LEU A 192 3.73 -0.64 -17.04
C LEU A 192 4.20 0.78 -17.39
N TRP A 193 5.36 1.19 -16.90
CA TRP A 193 5.92 2.49 -17.27
C TRP A 193 6.21 2.60 -18.77
N GLN A 194 6.73 1.54 -19.42
CA GLN A 194 6.98 1.56 -20.84
C GLN A 194 5.69 1.80 -21.65
N GLU A 195 4.56 1.34 -21.15
CA GLU A 195 3.25 1.58 -21.76
C GLU A 195 2.69 2.95 -21.37
N MET A 196 2.76 3.33 -20.08
CA MET A 196 2.26 4.63 -19.61
C MET A 196 2.90 5.81 -20.33
N LYS A 197 4.19 5.75 -20.64
CA LYS A 197 4.85 6.79 -21.47
C LYS A 197 4.14 7.06 -22.79
N LYS A 198 3.66 6.01 -23.48
CA LYS A 198 2.95 6.12 -24.74
C LYS A 198 1.54 6.71 -24.52
N GLN A 199 0.87 6.27 -23.46
CA GLN A 199 -0.47 6.74 -23.13
C GLN A 199 -0.46 8.22 -22.70
N ILE A 200 0.51 8.66 -21.89
CA ILE A 200 0.71 10.07 -21.49
C ILE A 200 0.84 10.96 -22.72
N TYR A 201 1.64 10.53 -23.70
CA TYR A 201 1.80 11.26 -24.97
C TYR A 201 0.50 11.24 -25.80
N HIS A 202 -0.16 10.11 -25.90
CA HIS A 202 -1.40 9.94 -26.68
C HIS A 202 -2.56 10.80 -26.13
N GLU A 203 -2.69 10.86 -24.80
CA GLU A 203 -3.75 11.60 -24.10
C GLU A 203 -3.41 13.08 -23.89
N ASP A 204 -2.22 13.54 -24.37
CA ASP A 204 -1.76 14.94 -24.26
C ASP A 204 -1.73 15.45 -22.80
N VAL A 205 -1.28 14.59 -21.87
CA VAL A 205 -1.20 14.88 -20.42
C VAL A 205 0.24 15.00 -19.92
N GLU A 206 1.23 15.17 -20.83
CA GLU A 206 2.65 15.22 -20.49
C GLU A 206 2.99 16.40 -19.56
N ASP A 207 2.44 17.59 -19.82
CA ASP A 207 2.70 18.78 -19.02
C ASP A 207 2.23 18.60 -17.57
N ILE A 208 1.03 18.02 -17.37
CA ILE A 208 0.51 17.78 -16.03
C ILE A 208 1.27 16.64 -15.34
N PHE A 209 1.68 15.61 -16.09
CA PHE A 209 2.50 14.54 -15.53
C PHE A 209 3.87 15.06 -15.04
N ASN A 210 4.51 15.93 -15.81
CA ASN A 210 5.76 16.58 -15.43
C ASN A 210 5.57 17.45 -14.16
N LEU A 211 4.48 18.22 -14.09
CA LEU A 211 4.13 19.01 -12.91
C LEU A 211 3.99 18.13 -11.65
N GLU A 212 3.24 17.03 -11.74
CA GLU A 212 3.06 16.09 -10.62
C GLU A 212 4.39 15.43 -10.21
N THR A 213 5.23 15.11 -11.17
CA THR A 213 6.57 14.55 -10.94
C THR A 213 7.48 15.54 -10.21
N GLU A 214 7.50 16.81 -10.64
CA GLU A 214 8.26 17.88 -9.97
C GLU A 214 7.72 18.22 -8.58
N LEU A 215 6.41 18.12 -8.37
CA LEU A 215 5.75 18.35 -7.08
C LEU A 215 6.05 17.24 -6.07
N PHE A 216 6.27 16.01 -6.54
CA PHE A 216 6.38 14.83 -5.70
C PHE A 216 7.39 14.96 -4.53
N PRO A 217 8.63 15.44 -4.71
CA PRO A 217 9.57 15.64 -3.60
C PRO A 217 9.05 16.59 -2.51
N CYS A 218 8.30 17.62 -2.89
CA CYS A 218 7.67 18.54 -1.95
C CYS A 218 6.63 17.81 -1.09
N LEU A 219 5.82 16.93 -1.67
CA LEU A 219 4.83 16.13 -0.95
C LEU A 219 5.51 15.14 0.04
N VAL A 220 6.65 14.58 -0.33
CA VAL A 220 7.48 13.76 0.58
C VAL A 220 7.98 14.61 1.76
N ASP A 221 8.47 15.82 1.50
CA ASP A 221 8.91 16.73 2.56
C ASP A 221 7.77 17.11 3.50
N MET A 222 6.60 17.45 2.97
CA MET A 222 5.40 17.73 3.76
C MET A 222 5.01 16.56 4.66
N ARG A 223 5.14 15.32 4.17
CA ARG A 223 4.82 14.12 4.94
C ARG A 223 5.75 13.94 6.13
N PHE A 224 7.04 14.20 5.98
CA PHE A 224 8.01 14.12 7.08
C PHE A 224 7.91 15.31 8.03
N LEU A 225 7.58 16.50 7.55
CA LEU A 225 7.32 17.66 8.38
C LEU A 225 6.09 17.46 9.27
N GLY A 226 5.05 16.83 8.71
CA GLY A 226 3.79 16.59 9.38
C GLY A 226 2.95 17.86 9.60
N VAL A 227 1.85 17.70 10.32
CA VAL A 227 0.93 18.79 10.68
C VAL A 227 0.78 18.84 12.19
N ARG A 228 0.89 20.05 12.75
CA ARG A 228 0.66 20.26 14.18
C ARG A 228 -0.83 20.10 14.49
N VAL A 229 -1.15 19.20 15.42
CA VAL A 229 -2.50 18.96 15.91
C VAL A 229 -2.60 19.37 17.38
N ASP A 230 -3.66 20.11 17.74
CA ASP A 230 -4.00 20.36 19.15
C ASP A 230 -4.67 19.09 19.74
N THR A 231 -3.83 18.23 20.29
CA THR A 231 -4.27 16.96 20.86
C THR A 231 -5.18 17.15 22.08
N GLN A 232 -5.02 18.25 22.84
CA GLN A 232 -5.88 18.52 23.98
C GLN A 232 -7.28 18.91 23.55
N ALA A 233 -7.40 19.78 22.53
CA ALA A 233 -8.70 20.11 21.95
C ALA A 233 -9.37 18.89 21.34
N ALA A 234 -8.63 18.04 20.62
CA ALA A 234 -9.14 16.79 20.05
C ALA A 234 -9.66 15.83 21.15
N HIS A 235 -8.93 15.66 22.22
CA HIS A 235 -9.38 14.85 23.37
C HIS A 235 -10.64 15.41 24.03
N LYS A 236 -10.70 16.72 24.28
CA LYS A 236 -11.89 17.38 24.83
C LYS A 236 -13.11 17.16 23.93
N LEU A 237 -12.94 17.35 22.64
CA LEU A 237 -14.01 17.13 21.65
C LEU A 237 -14.47 15.67 21.65
N LYS A 238 -13.54 14.72 21.63
CA LYS A 238 -13.86 13.28 21.73
C LYS A 238 -14.71 12.97 22.96
N HIS A 239 -14.31 13.45 24.15
CA HIS A 239 -15.06 13.21 25.38
C HIS A 239 -16.44 13.84 25.34
N LYS A 240 -16.57 15.06 24.81
CA LYS A 240 -17.85 15.73 24.61
C LYS A 240 -18.77 14.91 23.71
N LEU A 241 -18.29 14.50 22.53
CA LEU A 241 -19.09 13.73 21.57
C LEU A 241 -19.53 12.38 22.12
N LEU A 242 -18.65 11.67 22.85
CA LEU A 242 -18.99 10.40 23.51
C LEU A 242 -20.06 10.58 24.61
N ALA A 243 -20.03 11.69 25.32
CA ALA A 243 -21.06 11.99 26.32
C ALA A 243 -22.42 12.30 25.65
N GLU A 244 -22.41 13.09 24.59
CA GLU A 244 -23.62 13.40 23.78
C GLU A 244 -24.21 12.14 23.15
N GLU A 245 -23.38 11.28 22.54
CA GLU A 245 -23.81 9.99 22.01
C GLU A 245 -24.49 9.12 23.08
N LYS A 246 -23.85 8.99 24.24
CA LYS A 246 -24.40 8.22 25.37
C LYS A 246 -25.74 8.76 25.84
N GLU A 247 -25.87 10.10 25.90
CA GLU A 247 -27.13 10.75 26.29
C GLU A 247 -28.23 10.48 25.25
N CYS A 248 -27.92 10.60 23.95
CA CYS A 248 -28.86 10.29 22.87
C CYS A 248 -29.30 8.82 22.93
N LEU A 249 -28.39 7.88 23.08
CA LEU A 249 -28.70 6.45 23.22
C LEU A 249 -29.56 6.16 24.45
N HIS A 250 -29.28 6.85 25.56
CA HIS A 250 -30.08 6.74 26.77
C HIS A 250 -31.53 7.24 26.58
N LYS A 251 -31.72 8.38 25.87
CA LYS A 251 -33.04 8.89 25.49
C LYS A 251 -33.81 7.88 24.63
N VAL A 252 -33.18 7.36 23.58
CA VAL A 252 -33.77 6.32 22.72
C VAL A 252 -34.20 5.11 23.53
N LYS A 253 -33.31 4.60 24.40
CA LYS A 253 -33.61 3.44 25.24
C LYS A 253 -34.76 3.72 26.22
N LYS A 254 -34.83 4.92 26.82
CA LYS A 254 -35.89 5.33 27.73
C LYS A 254 -37.26 5.37 27.05
N GLU A 255 -37.31 5.90 25.79
CA GLU A 255 -38.56 6.05 25.06
C GLU A 255 -39.03 4.77 24.38
N THR A 256 -38.11 3.94 23.93
CA THR A 256 -38.45 2.74 23.12
C THR A 256 -38.25 1.43 23.83
N SER A 257 -37.53 1.41 24.97
CA SER A 257 -37.03 0.22 25.67
C SER A 257 -36.10 -0.66 24.81
N ILE A 258 -35.51 -0.09 23.72
CA ILE A 258 -34.61 -0.78 22.82
C ILE A 258 -33.16 -0.29 23.05
N ASP A 259 -32.25 -1.23 23.19
CA ASP A 259 -30.81 -0.98 23.22
C ASP A 259 -30.29 -0.96 21.77
N VAL A 260 -30.19 0.23 21.20
CA VAL A 260 -29.90 0.37 19.77
C VAL A 260 -28.42 0.29 19.47
N GLN A 261 -28.09 -0.48 18.42
CA GLN A 261 -26.75 -0.53 17.82
C GLN A 261 -26.77 0.37 16.58
N ILE A 262 -26.22 1.57 16.70
CA ILE A 262 -26.31 2.63 15.65
C ILE A 262 -25.62 2.27 14.34
N TRP A 263 -24.68 1.30 14.35
CA TRP A 263 -24.00 0.81 13.15
C TRP A 263 -24.70 -0.38 12.48
N ALA A 264 -25.84 -0.81 13.03
CA ALA A 264 -26.62 -1.93 12.50
C ALA A 264 -27.99 -1.46 12.05
N ALA A 265 -28.22 -1.34 10.73
CA ALA A 265 -29.46 -0.85 10.15
C ALA A 265 -30.72 -1.56 10.72
N ARG A 266 -30.66 -2.89 10.89
CA ARG A 266 -31.75 -3.67 11.51
C ARG A 266 -32.00 -3.34 12.99
N SER A 267 -31.02 -2.81 13.70
CA SER A 267 -31.21 -2.35 15.08
C SER A 267 -31.91 -0.99 15.12
N ILE A 268 -31.57 -0.09 14.19
CA ILE A 268 -32.23 1.20 14.01
C ILE A 268 -33.67 1.00 13.54
N GLU A 269 -33.91 0.07 12.61
CA GLU A 269 -35.24 -0.30 12.13
C GLU A 269 -36.23 -0.60 13.27
N LYS A 270 -35.81 -1.35 14.27
CA LYS A 270 -36.64 -1.68 15.44
C LYS A 270 -37.10 -0.42 16.21
N VAL A 271 -36.22 0.58 16.32
CA VAL A 271 -36.54 1.87 16.95
C VAL A 271 -37.57 2.63 16.11
N PHE A 272 -37.37 2.70 14.79
CA PHE A 272 -38.30 3.37 13.86
C PHE A 272 -39.68 2.70 13.86
N GLN A 273 -39.73 1.38 13.82
CA GLN A 273 -40.98 0.62 13.93
C GLN A 273 -41.71 0.88 15.25
N LYS A 274 -40.96 0.91 16.37
CA LYS A 274 -41.54 1.20 17.70
C LYS A 274 -42.12 2.58 17.80
N LEU A 275 -41.52 3.56 17.12
CA LEU A 275 -41.97 4.98 17.10
C LEU A 275 -42.91 5.27 15.94
N ASN A 276 -43.29 4.29 15.13
CA ASN A 276 -44.09 4.43 13.91
C ASN A 276 -43.50 5.48 12.93
N LEU A 277 -42.18 5.54 12.82
CA LEU A 277 -41.49 6.42 11.87
C LEU A 277 -41.25 5.71 10.53
N PRO A 278 -41.41 6.42 9.39
CA PRO A 278 -41.10 5.85 8.09
C PRO A 278 -39.55 5.68 7.92
N TYR A 279 -39.14 4.74 7.11
CA TYR A 279 -37.75 4.57 6.66
C TYR A 279 -37.72 3.90 5.28
N ASP A 280 -36.63 4.14 4.56
CA ASP A 280 -36.43 3.59 3.22
C ASP A 280 -35.89 2.17 3.23
N LEU A 281 -36.17 1.46 2.14
CA LEU A 281 -35.60 0.13 1.89
C LEU A 281 -34.66 0.18 0.68
N THR A 282 -33.60 -0.60 0.73
CA THR A 282 -32.67 -0.74 -0.41
C THR A 282 -33.34 -1.48 -1.57
N ALA A 283 -33.19 -0.95 -2.78
CA ALA A 283 -33.85 -1.49 -3.98
C ALA A 283 -33.47 -2.95 -4.30
N LYS A 284 -32.25 -3.38 -3.98
CA LYS A 284 -31.76 -4.73 -4.33
C LYS A 284 -32.07 -5.80 -3.30
N THR A 285 -32.06 -5.47 -2.02
CA THR A 285 -32.15 -6.47 -0.93
C THR A 285 -33.32 -6.27 -0.01
N ASN A 286 -34.13 -5.24 -0.22
CA ASN A 286 -35.27 -4.86 0.63
C ASN A 286 -34.85 -4.72 2.12
N SER A 287 -33.60 -4.35 2.37
CA SER A 287 -33.07 -4.12 3.72
C SER A 287 -33.26 -2.67 4.14
N PRO A 288 -33.44 -2.37 5.45
CA PRO A 288 -33.59 -1.01 5.93
C PRO A 288 -32.38 -0.16 5.56
N SER A 289 -32.64 1.04 5.06
CA SER A 289 -31.64 1.99 4.61
C SER A 289 -31.71 3.27 5.43
N PHE A 290 -30.63 3.57 6.16
CA PHE A 290 -30.45 4.81 6.92
C PHE A 290 -29.21 5.49 6.39
N THR A 291 -29.33 6.04 5.18
CA THR A 291 -28.22 6.69 4.48
C THR A 291 -28.11 8.15 4.90
N LYS A 292 -27.04 8.80 4.42
CA LYS A 292 -26.75 10.22 4.68
C LYS A 292 -27.89 11.19 4.28
N ASN A 293 -28.78 10.76 3.41
CA ASN A 293 -29.91 11.55 2.90
C ASN A 293 -31.24 11.20 3.58
N PHE A 294 -31.19 10.44 4.66
CA PHE A 294 -32.35 10.06 5.45
C PHE A 294 -32.79 11.23 6.37
#